data_a201f1c5eef6b70c04ab816bc471dcee
#
_entry.id   a201f1c5eef6b70c04ab816bc471dcee
#
_cell.length_a   1.000
_cell.length_b   1.000
_cell.length_c   1.000
_cell.angle_alpha   90.00
_cell.angle_beta   90.00
_cell.angle_gamma   90.00
#
_symmetry.space_group_name_H-M   'P 1'
#
loop_
_entity.id
_entity.type
_entity.pdbx_description
1 polymer ?
#
loop_
_entity_poly.entity_id
_entity_poly.type
_entity_poly.pdbx_seq_one_letter_code
_entity_poly.pdbx_strand_id
1 'polypeptide(L)'
;MRSMRRFAQFLTLFMVAVLSAHAVPAVLNYAGQVAVNGQPFDGQGLFKFALVNADGNATYWSNDGTSANGSEPAAHVGIPVNGGLYSLLLGNTAMSGMGAIDPQVFAQNTDAKLRVW
;
A
#
# COMPACT_ATOMS: atom_id res chain seq x y z
N MET A 1 -26.08 -42.39 -26.97
CA MET A 1 -24.70 -42.60 -26.51
C MET A 1 -23.75 -41.51 -26.94
N ARG A 2 -23.79 -41.10 -28.19
CA ARG A 2 -22.92 -40.04 -28.68
C ARG A 2 -23.21 -38.66 -28.06
N SER A 3 -24.43 -38.41 -27.64
CA SER A 3 -24.84 -37.18 -27.00
C SER A 3 -24.28 -37.01 -25.57
N MET A 4 -24.01 -38.08 -24.88
CA MET A 4 -23.45 -38.03 -23.52
C MET A 4 -22.00 -37.51 -23.50
N ARG A 5 -21.22 -37.81 -24.51
CA ARG A 5 -19.84 -37.31 -24.61
C ARG A 5 -19.77 -35.80 -24.78
N ARG A 6 -20.76 -35.25 -25.45
CA ARG A 6 -20.86 -33.79 -25.67
C ARG A 6 -21.20 -33.05 -24.38
N PHE A 7 -21.99 -33.65 -23.52
CA PHE A 7 -22.32 -33.10 -22.22
C PHE A 7 -21.08 -32.96 -21.31
N ALA A 8 -20.22 -33.98 -21.31
CA ALA A 8 -19.01 -33.94 -20.51
C ALA A 8 -18.07 -32.80 -20.91
N GLN A 9 -18.01 -32.48 -22.21
CA GLN A 9 -17.20 -31.35 -22.69
C GLN A 9 -17.75 -29.99 -22.27
N PHE A 10 -19.06 -29.84 -22.23
CA PHE A 10 -19.68 -28.61 -21.76
C PHE A 10 -19.41 -28.33 -20.28
N LEU A 11 -19.45 -29.36 -19.45
CA LEU A 11 -19.18 -29.26 -18.02
C LEU A 11 -17.74 -28.83 -17.75
N THR A 12 -16.80 -29.32 -18.54
CA THR A 12 -15.39 -28.91 -18.39
C THR A 12 -15.18 -27.44 -18.70
N LEU A 13 -15.82 -26.91 -19.74
CA LEU A 13 -15.73 -25.49 -20.08
C LEU A 13 -16.36 -24.59 -19.01
N PHE A 14 -17.42 -25.03 -18.36
CA PHE A 14 -18.08 -24.24 -17.34
C PHE A 14 -17.22 -24.05 -16.09
N MET A 15 -16.41 -25.04 -15.73
CA MET A 15 -15.53 -24.95 -14.57
C MET A 15 -14.38 -23.96 -14.74
N VAL A 16 -13.93 -23.70 -15.94
CA VAL A 16 -12.82 -22.76 -16.21
C VAL A 16 -13.25 -21.30 -16.02
N ALA A 17 -14.54 -20.98 -16.18
CA ALA A 17 -15.04 -19.62 -16.08
C ALA A 17 -15.10 -19.06 -14.65
N VAL A 18 -14.91 -19.91 -13.61
CA VAL A 18 -15.10 -19.53 -12.20
C VAL A 18 -13.79 -19.15 -11.50
N LEU A 19 -12.65 -19.20 -12.19
CA LEU A 19 -11.33 -19.10 -11.57
C LEU A 19 -10.69 -17.71 -11.64
N SER A 20 -11.43 -16.66 -11.96
CA SER A 20 -10.88 -15.32 -12.01
C SER A 20 -11.17 -14.56 -10.70
N ALA A 21 -10.30 -14.70 -9.73
CA ALA A 21 -10.33 -13.90 -8.51
C ALA A 21 -9.17 -12.92 -8.53
N HIS A 22 -9.44 -11.64 -8.25
CA HIS A 22 -8.43 -10.60 -8.17
C HIS A 22 -8.28 -10.13 -6.72
N ALA A 23 -7.04 -10.03 -6.26
CA ALA A 23 -6.75 -9.44 -4.97
C ALA A 23 -7.03 -7.93 -5.01
N VAL A 24 -7.67 -7.39 -3.97
CA VAL A 24 -7.88 -5.96 -3.81
C VAL A 24 -6.62 -5.37 -3.15
N PRO A 25 -6.02 -4.30 -3.71
CA PRO A 25 -4.88 -3.64 -3.06
C PRO A 25 -5.23 -3.14 -1.67
N ALA A 26 -4.28 -3.23 -0.74
CA ALA A 26 -4.46 -2.71 0.60
C ALA A 26 -4.33 -1.19 0.61
N VAL A 27 -5.22 -0.53 1.35
CA VAL A 27 -5.17 0.92 1.61
C VAL A 27 -5.24 1.12 3.10
N LEU A 28 -4.29 1.89 3.65
CA LEU A 28 -4.17 2.12 5.09
C LEU A 28 -4.40 3.59 5.40
N ASN A 29 -5.42 3.90 6.18
CA ASN A 29 -5.66 5.27 6.64
C ASN A 29 -4.63 5.65 7.71
N TYR A 30 -3.93 6.76 7.51
CA TYR A 30 -2.94 7.27 8.44
C TYR A 30 -3.16 8.77 8.68
N ALA A 31 -3.08 9.19 9.95
CA ALA A 31 -3.17 10.58 10.35
C ALA A 31 -2.00 10.92 11.26
N GLY A 32 -1.47 12.13 11.12
CA GLY A 32 -0.33 12.57 11.89
C GLY A 32 -0.35 14.05 12.19
N GLN A 33 0.68 14.52 12.92
CA GLN A 33 0.86 15.90 13.31
C GLN A 33 2.26 16.37 12.95
N VAL A 34 2.36 17.64 12.54
CA VAL A 34 3.63 18.30 12.24
C VAL A 34 3.70 19.64 12.98
N ALA A 35 4.78 19.85 13.71
CA ALA A 35 5.12 21.13 14.31
C ALA A 35 6.54 21.53 13.90
N VAL A 36 6.73 22.81 13.63
CA VAL A 36 8.04 23.38 13.31
C VAL A 36 8.34 24.45 14.36
N ASN A 37 9.46 24.33 15.05
CA ASN A 37 9.85 25.23 16.13
C ASN A 37 8.75 25.41 17.20
N GLY A 38 8.06 24.30 17.53
CA GLY A 38 7.00 24.30 18.52
C GLY A 38 5.65 24.84 18.04
N GLN A 39 5.53 25.23 16.78
CA GLN A 39 4.29 25.76 16.20
C GLN A 39 3.67 24.76 15.24
N PRO A 40 2.32 24.58 15.24
CA PRO A 40 1.66 23.77 14.23
C PRO A 40 1.98 24.28 12.83
N PHE A 41 2.32 23.36 11.93
CA PHE A 41 2.64 23.68 10.55
C PHE A 41 1.37 23.86 9.74
N ASP A 42 1.33 24.87 8.87
CA ASP A 42 0.28 25.06 7.86
C ASP A 42 0.94 25.14 6.48
N GLY A 43 0.44 24.37 5.53
CA GLY A 43 0.94 24.38 4.16
C GLY A 43 1.08 22.99 3.57
N GLN A 44 1.82 22.90 2.47
CA GLN A 44 2.11 21.63 1.80
C GLN A 44 3.29 20.95 2.50
N GLY A 45 3.03 19.80 3.08
CA GLY A 45 4.07 18.95 3.63
C GLY A 45 4.61 17.98 2.58
N LEU A 46 5.90 17.72 2.61
CA LEU A 46 6.57 16.74 1.75
C LEU A 46 6.98 15.56 2.60
N PHE A 47 6.30 14.44 2.41
CA PHE A 47 6.45 13.26 3.27
C PHE A 47 6.97 12.08 2.49
N LYS A 48 7.67 11.19 3.18
CA LYS A 48 8.07 9.89 2.66
C LYS A 48 7.64 8.83 3.65
N PHE A 49 7.26 7.66 3.13
CA PHE A 49 6.68 6.59 3.95
C PHE A 49 7.30 5.25 3.59
N ALA A 50 7.56 4.45 4.60
CA ALA A 50 7.93 3.05 4.41
C ALA A 50 7.32 2.18 5.50
N LEU A 51 6.93 0.96 5.13
CA LEU A 51 6.63 -0.10 6.07
C LEU A 51 7.89 -0.92 6.25
N VAL A 52 8.33 -1.03 7.49
CA VAL A 52 9.58 -1.67 7.86
C VAL A 52 9.36 -2.74 8.92
N ASN A 53 10.35 -3.59 9.14
CA ASN A 53 10.29 -4.59 10.20
C ASN A 53 10.44 -3.94 11.59
N ALA A 54 10.31 -4.74 12.65
CA ALA A 54 10.39 -4.27 14.02
C ALA A 54 11.69 -3.50 14.33
N ASP A 55 12.81 -3.93 13.78
CA ASP A 55 14.14 -3.31 13.99
C ASP A 55 14.41 -2.14 13.04
N GLY A 56 13.58 -1.94 12.04
CA GLY A 56 13.74 -0.87 11.06
C GLY A 56 14.89 -1.09 10.07
N ASN A 57 15.34 -2.31 9.89
CA ASN A 57 16.46 -2.65 9.01
C ASN A 57 16.06 -3.45 7.76
N ALA A 58 14.76 -3.66 7.54
CA ALA A 58 14.22 -4.27 6.33
C ALA A 58 12.98 -3.51 5.88
N THR A 59 12.85 -3.28 4.59
CA THR A 59 11.72 -2.58 4.00
C THR A 59 10.74 -3.58 3.40
N TYR A 60 9.46 -3.48 3.79
CA TYR A 60 8.39 -4.27 3.21
C TYR A 60 7.67 -3.54 2.09
N TRP A 61 7.58 -2.22 2.20
CA TRP A 61 6.96 -1.34 1.23
C TRP A 61 7.44 0.09 1.44
N SER A 62 7.52 0.88 0.38
CA SER A 62 7.72 2.33 0.46
C SER A 62 6.88 3.05 -0.58
N ASN A 63 6.62 4.34 -0.37
CA ASN A 63 5.73 5.10 -1.25
C ASN A 63 6.17 5.09 -2.72
N ASP A 64 7.45 5.09 -3.00
CA ASP A 64 7.99 5.07 -4.37
C ASP A 64 8.72 3.76 -4.74
N GLY A 65 8.78 2.79 -3.81
CA GLY A 65 9.44 1.51 -4.03
C GLY A 65 10.96 1.54 -3.96
N THR A 66 11.59 2.66 -3.56
CA THR A 66 13.06 2.78 -3.56
C THR A 66 13.73 2.52 -2.22
N SER A 67 12.97 2.45 -1.12
CA SER A 67 13.56 2.14 0.19
C SER A 67 14.15 0.73 0.23
N ALA A 68 15.38 0.62 0.69
CA ALA A 68 16.06 -0.64 0.92
C ALA A 68 16.61 -0.65 2.33
N ASN A 69 16.47 -1.78 3.04
CA ASN A 69 16.99 -1.94 4.40
C ASN A 69 16.47 -0.86 5.39
N GLY A 70 15.23 -0.42 5.22
CA GLY A 70 14.61 0.60 6.06
C GLY A 70 15.03 2.03 5.73
N SER A 71 15.70 2.27 4.63
CA SER A 71 16.21 3.60 4.25
C SER A 71 15.12 4.55 3.80
N GLU A 72 15.45 5.84 3.79
CA GLU A 72 14.57 6.89 3.29
C GLU A 72 14.27 6.69 1.79
N PRO A 73 12.99 6.72 1.37
CA PRO A 73 12.64 6.70 -0.05
C PRO A 73 13.17 7.92 -0.81
N ALA A 74 13.43 7.76 -2.11
CA ALA A 74 13.96 8.84 -2.93
C ALA A 74 12.93 9.94 -3.18
N ALA A 75 11.68 9.58 -3.49
CA ALA A 75 10.62 10.52 -3.84
C ALA A 75 9.66 10.75 -2.67
N HIS A 76 9.10 11.95 -2.61
CA HIS A 76 8.15 12.34 -1.58
C HIS A 76 6.70 12.34 -2.10
N VAL A 77 5.77 12.41 -1.15
CA VAL A 77 4.34 12.62 -1.38
C VAL A 77 3.96 13.99 -0.81
N GLY A 78 3.31 14.83 -1.61
CA GLY A 78 2.82 16.13 -1.15
C GLY A 78 1.47 16.01 -0.49
N ILE A 79 1.34 16.48 0.74
CA ILE A 79 0.11 16.37 1.53
C ILE A 79 -0.19 17.73 2.18
N PRO A 80 -1.42 18.27 2.04
CA PRO A 80 -1.80 19.49 2.75
C PRO A 80 -1.86 19.23 4.26
N VAL A 81 -1.26 20.15 5.02
CA VAL A 81 -1.25 20.14 6.48
C VAL A 81 -1.96 21.37 6.98
N ASN A 82 -2.94 21.24 7.86
CA ASN A 82 -3.74 22.31 8.40
C ASN A 82 -3.74 22.27 9.93
N GLY A 83 -3.26 23.34 10.55
CA GLY A 83 -3.15 23.38 12.01
C GLY A 83 -2.25 22.29 12.56
N GLY A 84 -1.24 21.88 11.80
CA GLY A 84 -0.36 20.78 12.13
C GLY A 84 -0.92 19.38 11.87
N LEU A 85 -2.15 19.25 11.38
CA LEU A 85 -2.81 17.96 11.19
C LEU A 85 -2.85 17.58 9.70
N TYR A 86 -2.59 16.31 9.40
CA TYR A 86 -2.73 15.74 8.07
C TYR A 86 -3.27 14.32 8.14
N SER A 87 -3.88 13.88 7.05
CA SER A 87 -4.32 12.50 6.88
C SER A 87 -4.22 12.09 5.42
N LEU A 88 -4.01 10.81 5.18
CA LEU A 88 -3.92 10.25 3.83
C LEU A 88 -4.24 8.76 3.85
N LEU A 89 -4.44 8.21 2.66
CA LEU A 89 -4.54 6.78 2.45
C LEU A 89 -3.23 6.26 1.86
N LEU A 90 -2.45 5.56 2.66
CA LEU A 90 -1.24 4.88 2.19
C LEU A 90 -1.63 3.77 1.21
N GLY A 91 -0.95 3.70 0.07
CA GLY A 91 -1.27 2.75 -0.99
C GLY A 91 -2.28 3.26 -2.01
N ASN A 92 -2.79 4.48 -1.85
CA ASN A 92 -3.69 5.09 -2.82
C ASN A 92 -2.91 5.58 -4.04
N THR A 93 -2.95 4.82 -5.12
CA THR A 93 -2.18 5.09 -6.34
C THR A 93 -2.67 6.31 -7.12
N ALA A 94 -3.81 6.90 -6.76
CA ALA A 94 -4.24 8.18 -7.31
C ALA A 94 -3.39 9.35 -6.83
N MET A 95 -2.65 9.18 -5.72
CA MET A 95 -1.72 10.18 -5.23
C MET A 95 -0.38 10.08 -5.96
N SER A 96 0.17 11.23 -6.35
CA SER A 96 1.50 11.29 -6.98
C SER A 96 2.57 10.84 -5.98
N GLY A 97 3.45 9.93 -6.40
CA GLY A 97 4.52 9.40 -5.56
C GLY A 97 4.09 8.26 -4.64
N MET A 98 2.85 7.75 -4.78
CA MET A 98 2.32 6.70 -3.93
C MET A 98 2.12 5.41 -4.73
N GLY A 99 2.82 4.36 -4.35
CA GLY A 99 2.66 3.01 -4.90
C GLY A 99 1.64 2.19 -4.14
N ALA A 100 1.07 1.19 -4.82
CA ALA A 100 0.13 0.27 -4.19
C ALA A 100 0.82 -0.58 -3.11
N ILE A 101 0.10 -0.90 -2.05
CA ILE A 101 0.56 -1.85 -1.03
C ILE A 101 -0.02 -3.23 -1.38
N ASP A 102 0.86 -4.22 -1.55
CA ASP A 102 0.44 -5.61 -1.68
C ASP A 102 -0.15 -6.08 -0.34
N PRO A 103 -1.37 -6.64 -0.31
CA PRO A 103 -1.95 -7.18 0.93
C PRO A 103 -1.08 -8.21 1.62
N GLN A 104 -0.21 -8.91 0.88
CA GLN A 104 0.73 -9.89 1.42
C GLN A 104 1.74 -9.26 2.39
N VAL A 105 2.00 -7.97 2.29
CA VAL A 105 2.87 -7.26 3.24
C VAL A 105 2.38 -7.47 4.67
N PHE A 106 1.08 -7.32 4.90
CA PHE A 106 0.49 -7.51 6.23
C PHE A 106 0.25 -8.98 6.56
N ALA A 107 -0.11 -9.80 5.58
CA ALA A 107 -0.36 -11.23 5.78
C ALA A 107 0.91 -11.98 6.17
N GLN A 108 2.06 -11.59 5.64
CA GLN A 108 3.34 -12.27 5.85
C GLN A 108 4.20 -11.63 6.95
N ASN A 109 3.90 -10.39 7.36
CA ASN A 109 4.75 -9.64 8.28
C ASN A 109 3.90 -9.05 9.40
N THR A 110 3.89 -9.71 10.56
CA THR A 110 3.10 -9.27 11.73
C THR A 110 3.79 -8.14 12.49
N ASP A 111 5.04 -7.85 12.19
CA ASP A 111 5.87 -6.85 12.86
C ASP A 111 5.98 -5.53 12.09
N ALA A 112 5.21 -5.33 11.02
CA ALA A 112 5.31 -4.16 10.18
C ALA A 112 5.04 -2.87 10.96
N LYS A 113 5.96 -1.91 10.83
CA LYS A 113 5.87 -0.57 11.40
C LYS A 113 5.93 0.47 10.30
N LEU A 114 5.25 1.59 10.50
CA LEU A 114 5.32 2.74 9.59
C LEU A 114 6.46 3.66 10.02
N ARG A 115 7.34 3.98 9.07
CA ARG A 115 8.36 5.01 9.21
C ARG A 115 8.02 6.18 8.32
N VAL A 116 8.10 7.39 8.86
CA VAL A 116 7.74 8.64 8.18
C VAL A 116 8.94 9.61 8.22
N TRP A 117 9.21 10.23 7.09
CA TRP A 117 10.18 11.33 6.97
C TRP A 117 9.51 12.60 6.50
#